data_e3024fcbdf25d1a6554b146d76abf26b
#
_entry.id   e3024fcbdf25d1a6554b146d76abf26b
#
_cell.length_a   1.000
_cell.length_b   1.000
_cell.length_c   1.000
_cell.angle_alpha   90.00
_cell.angle_beta   90.00
_cell.angle_gamma   90.00
#
_symmetry.space_group_name_H-M   'P 1'
#
loop_
_entity.id
_entity.type
_entity.pdbx_description
1 polymer ?
#
loop_
_entity_poly.entity_id
_entity_poly.type
_entity_poly.pdbx_seq_one_letter_code
_entity_poly.pdbx_strand_id
1 'polypeptide(L)'
;MGDNHRERAACPLYTAIGVIEGRWKPMLFQRLSSRPHGFGELRRSMPDVSAKVLREQLRQMEADGLVVRRPLSPARLGVRYGVTRYGRTLGPVFEALWCWGRRHVARRGATLGTIVTPPRTRLQRSTEGV
;
A
#
# COMPACT_ATOMS: atom_id res chain seq x y z
N MET A 1 -3.19 -3.69 32.19
CA MET A 1 -2.59 -3.69 30.85
C MET A 1 -3.31 -4.58 29.84
N GLY A 2 -4.23 -5.44 30.22
CA GLY A 2 -5.00 -6.31 29.32
C GLY A 2 -6.09 -5.59 28.53
N ASP A 3 -6.70 -4.56 29.09
CA ASP A 3 -7.89 -3.92 28.50
C ASP A 3 -7.56 -3.04 27.29
N ASN A 4 -6.42 -2.37 27.30
CA ASN A 4 -6.02 -1.47 26.20
C ASN A 4 -5.76 -2.23 24.88
N HIS A 5 -5.38 -3.49 24.94
CA HIS A 5 -5.14 -4.33 23.74
C HIS A 5 -6.45 -4.81 23.11
N ARG A 6 -7.44 -5.15 23.93
CA ARG A 6 -8.78 -5.58 23.47
C ARG A 6 -9.57 -4.40 22.90
N GLU A 7 -9.48 -3.24 23.53
CA GLU A 7 -10.11 -2.02 23.05
C GLU A 7 -9.51 -1.59 21.71
N ARG A 8 -8.20 -1.70 21.55
CA ARG A 8 -7.53 -1.43 20.26
C ARG A 8 -7.98 -2.40 19.17
N ALA A 9 -8.11 -3.68 19.47
CA ALA A 9 -8.57 -4.68 18.51
C ALA A 9 -10.02 -4.47 18.09
N ALA A 10 -10.85 -3.88 18.95
CA ALA A 10 -12.26 -3.60 18.68
C ALA A 10 -12.48 -2.27 17.97
N CYS A 11 -11.50 -1.36 17.94
CA CYS A 11 -11.64 -0.06 17.32
C CYS A 11 -11.32 -0.13 15.81
N PRO A 12 -12.29 0.18 14.92
CA PRO A 12 -12.05 0.13 13.48
C PRO A 12 -10.88 1.00 13.02
N LEU A 13 -10.66 2.14 13.64
CA LEU A 13 -9.56 3.04 13.31
C LEU A 13 -8.19 2.41 13.62
N TYR A 14 -8.03 1.81 14.79
CA TYR A 14 -6.80 1.10 15.14
C TYR A 14 -6.55 -0.12 14.24
N THR A 15 -7.60 -0.84 13.90
CA THR A 15 -7.52 -1.95 12.96
C THR A 15 -7.02 -1.49 11.60
N ALA A 16 -7.60 -0.43 11.06
CA ALA A 16 -7.21 0.12 9.77
C ALA A 16 -5.76 0.62 9.78
N ILE A 17 -5.37 1.34 10.83
CA ILE A 17 -3.97 1.80 10.98
C ILE A 17 -3.02 0.61 11.03
N GLY A 18 -3.36 -0.46 11.77
CA GLY A 18 -2.55 -1.66 11.87
C GLY A 18 -2.32 -2.36 10.53
N VAL A 19 -3.31 -2.30 9.64
CA VAL A 19 -3.23 -2.89 8.30
C VAL A 19 -2.27 -2.13 7.39
N ILE A 20 -2.21 -0.80 7.51
CA ILE A 20 -1.44 0.07 6.61
C ILE A 20 -0.18 0.66 7.23
N GLU A 21 0.06 0.41 8.53
CA GLU A 21 1.19 1.01 9.23
C GLU A 21 2.53 0.49 8.72
N GLY A 22 3.56 1.27 8.98
CA GLY A 22 4.93 0.96 8.64
C GLY A 22 5.42 1.78 7.46
N ARG A 23 6.72 1.69 7.26
CA ARG A 23 7.44 2.49 6.26
C ARG A 23 7.14 2.05 4.84
N TRP A 24 6.87 0.75 4.62
CA TRP A 24 6.90 0.17 3.28
C TRP A 24 5.54 -0.14 2.68
N LYS A 25 4.53 -0.46 3.49
CA LYS A 25 3.20 -0.86 2.99
C LYS A 25 2.52 0.22 2.13
N PRO A 26 2.53 1.50 2.51
CA PRO A 26 1.97 2.55 1.65
C PRO A 26 2.65 2.62 0.29
N MET A 27 3.98 2.51 0.26
CA MET A 27 4.73 2.53 -1.00
C MET A 27 4.46 1.29 -1.86
N LEU A 28 4.39 0.12 -1.24
CA LEU A 28 4.04 -1.12 -1.94
C LEU A 28 2.65 -1.06 -2.54
N PHE A 29 1.67 -0.61 -1.76
CA PHE A 29 0.30 -0.42 -2.24
C PHE A 29 0.26 0.51 -3.45
N GLN A 30 0.95 1.62 -3.39
CA GLN A 30 1.01 2.59 -4.46
C GLN A 30 1.56 1.99 -5.75
N ARG A 31 2.67 1.25 -5.66
CA ARG A 31 3.27 0.60 -6.83
C ARG A 31 2.39 -0.48 -7.42
N LEU A 32 1.87 -1.35 -6.57
CA LEU A 32 1.01 -2.47 -7.00
C LEU A 32 -0.34 -2.00 -7.51
N SER A 33 -0.82 -0.83 -7.08
CA SER A 33 -2.05 -0.23 -7.60
C SER A 33 -1.89 0.27 -9.04
N SER A 34 -0.69 0.66 -9.44
CA SER A 34 -0.44 1.10 -10.81
C SER A 34 -0.44 -0.07 -11.79
N ARG A 35 0.19 -1.16 -11.44
CA ARG A 35 0.23 -2.42 -12.19
C ARG A 35 0.80 -3.56 -11.33
N PRO A 36 0.58 -4.81 -11.72
CA PRO A 36 1.27 -5.93 -11.08
C PRO A 36 2.79 -5.85 -11.26
N HIS A 37 3.51 -6.29 -10.24
CA HIS A 37 4.97 -6.30 -10.24
C HIS A 37 5.50 -7.66 -9.77
N GLY A 38 6.59 -8.11 -10.37
CA GLY A 38 7.39 -9.18 -9.83
C GLY A 38 8.21 -8.73 -8.61
N PHE A 39 8.70 -9.69 -7.84
CA PHE A 39 9.51 -9.40 -6.66
C PHE A 39 10.77 -8.59 -6.99
N GLY A 40 11.48 -8.99 -8.05
CA GLY A 40 12.68 -8.29 -8.51
C GLY A 40 12.41 -6.86 -8.95
N GLU A 41 11.27 -6.61 -9.61
CA GLU A 41 10.84 -5.26 -10.00
C GLU A 41 10.60 -4.39 -8.78
N LEU A 42 9.90 -4.93 -7.77
CA LEU A 42 9.65 -4.21 -6.52
C LEU A 42 10.95 -3.85 -5.82
N ARG A 43 11.89 -4.79 -5.72
CA ARG A 43 13.18 -4.52 -5.11
C ARG A 43 13.95 -3.41 -5.81
N ARG A 44 13.98 -3.42 -7.14
CA ARG A 44 14.66 -2.38 -7.92
C ARG A 44 14.01 -1.01 -7.74
N SER A 45 12.68 -0.98 -7.56
CA SER A 45 11.96 0.27 -7.34
C SER A 45 12.04 0.79 -5.91
N MET A 46 12.47 -0.06 -4.98
CA MET A 46 12.57 0.23 -3.54
C MET A 46 13.93 -0.23 -3.00
N PRO A 47 15.03 0.44 -3.40
CA PRO A 47 16.37 -0.05 -3.08
C PRO A 47 16.69 -0.04 -1.59
N ASP A 48 15.99 0.78 -0.79
CA ASP A 48 16.25 0.90 0.65
C ASP A 48 15.64 -0.23 1.47
N VAL A 49 14.77 -1.05 0.89
CA VAL A 49 14.18 -2.19 1.59
C VAL A 49 14.95 -3.47 1.30
N SER A 50 15.24 -4.25 2.35
CA SER A 50 15.87 -5.57 2.17
C SER A 50 14.90 -6.58 1.57
N ALA A 51 15.44 -7.61 0.94
CA ALA A 51 14.62 -8.70 0.40
C ALA A 51 13.77 -9.37 1.49
N LYS A 52 14.35 -9.56 2.67
CA LYS A 52 13.66 -10.17 3.82
C LYS A 52 12.47 -9.33 4.26
N VAL A 53 12.66 -8.03 4.44
CA VAL A 53 11.60 -7.12 4.86
C VAL A 53 10.52 -7.01 3.79
N LEU A 54 10.91 -6.92 2.53
CA LEU A 54 9.96 -6.87 1.41
C LEU A 54 9.08 -8.11 1.37
N ARG A 55 9.66 -9.30 1.50
CA ARG A 55 8.88 -10.55 1.56
C ARG A 55 7.91 -10.56 2.71
N GLU A 56 8.34 -10.10 3.86
CA GLU A 56 7.50 -10.07 5.06
C GLU A 56 6.33 -9.09 4.90
N GLN A 57 6.59 -7.92 4.38
CA GLN A 57 5.54 -6.93 4.12
C GLN A 57 4.51 -7.45 3.10
N LEU A 58 4.96 -8.06 2.02
CA LEU A 58 4.08 -8.67 1.03
C LEU A 58 3.25 -9.81 1.64
N ARG A 59 3.86 -10.64 2.49
CA ARG A 59 3.14 -11.72 3.17
C ARG A 59 2.04 -11.18 4.08
N GLN A 60 2.31 -10.13 4.82
CA GLN A 60 1.31 -9.48 5.67
C GLN A 60 0.16 -8.91 4.84
N MET A 61 0.47 -8.27 3.73
CA MET A 61 -0.55 -7.73 2.82
C MET A 61 -1.37 -8.84 2.15
N GLU A 62 -0.77 -9.98 1.84
CA GLU A 62 -1.49 -11.16 1.36
C GLU A 62 -2.42 -11.72 2.45
N ALA A 63 -1.93 -11.84 3.68
CA ALA A 63 -2.71 -12.34 4.82
C ALA A 63 -3.92 -11.44 5.11
N ASP A 64 -3.77 -10.13 4.91
CA ASP A 64 -4.87 -9.17 5.07
C ASP A 64 -5.79 -9.12 3.84
N GLY A 65 -5.52 -9.91 2.80
CA GLY A 65 -6.34 -9.97 1.60
C GLY A 65 -6.19 -8.79 0.66
N LEU A 66 -5.18 -7.94 0.84
CA LEU A 66 -4.96 -6.73 0.06
C LEU A 66 -4.20 -6.98 -1.23
N VAL A 67 -3.33 -7.97 -1.22
CA VAL A 67 -2.43 -8.33 -2.29
C VAL A 67 -2.58 -9.82 -2.61
N VAL A 68 -2.47 -10.15 -3.87
CA VAL A 68 -2.48 -11.53 -4.35
C VAL A 68 -1.20 -11.80 -5.13
N ARG A 69 -0.68 -13.01 -4.94
CA ARG A 69 0.46 -13.52 -5.68
C ARG A 69 -0.05 -14.48 -6.75
N ARG A 70 0.26 -14.21 -8.00
CA ARG A 70 -0.19 -15.04 -9.12
C ARG A 70 1.00 -15.49 -9.96
N PRO A 71 0.98 -16.72 -10.50
CA PRO A 71 1.98 -17.13 -11.48
C PRO A 71 1.86 -16.27 -12.73
N LEU A 72 3.01 -16.02 -13.39
CA LEU A 72 3.06 -15.20 -14.61
C LEU A 72 2.25 -15.82 -15.75
N SER A 73 2.48 -17.10 -16.03
CA SER A 73 1.76 -17.91 -17.02
C SER A 73 2.23 -19.36 -16.92
N PRO A 74 1.54 -20.32 -17.54
CA PRO A 74 2.02 -21.69 -17.61
C PRO A 74 3.39 -21.82 -18.29
N ALA A 75 3.73 -20.89 -19.21
CA ALA A 75 4.96 -20.89 -19.98
C ALA A 75 6.11 -20.11 -19.34
N ARG A 76 5.83 -19.24 -18.35
CA ARG A 76 6.85 -18.43 -17.68
C ARG A 76 6.90 -18.75 -16.19
N LEU A 77 8.10 -19.11 -15.73
CA LEU A 77 8.38 -19.27 -14.32
C LEU A 77 8.38 -17.89 -13.63
N GLY A 78 7.88 -17.85 -12.40
CA GLY A 78 7.85 -16.67 -11.58
C GLY A 78 6.44 -16.27 -11.17
N VAL A 79 6.37 -15.29 -10.28
CA VAL A 79 5.13 -14.80 -9.73
C VAL A 79 5.07 -13.29 -9.84
N ARG A 80 3.85 -12.76 -9.93
CA ARG A 80 3.57 -11.33 -9.84
C ARG A 80 2.65 -11.05 -8.66
N TYR A 81 2.89 -9.94 -8.03
CA TYR A 81 2.03 -9.41 -6.97
C TYR A 81 1.11 -8.35 -7.57
N GLY A 82 -0.13 -8.38 -7.17
CA GLY A 82 -1.12 -7.39 -7.59
C GLY A 82 -2.07 -7.07 -6.46
N VAL A 83 -2.75 -5.92 -6.54
CA VAL A 83 -3.77 -5.53 -5.58
C VAL A 83 -5.05 -6.30 -5.88
N THR A 84 -5.65 -6.87 -4.83
CA THR A 84 -6.94 -7.55 -4.95
C THR A 84 -8.08 -6.54 -5.12
N ARG A 85 -9.25 -7.01 -5.51
CA ARG A 85 -10.46 -6.19 -5.53
C ARG A 85 -10.74 -5.56 -4.17
N TYR A 86 -10.59 -6.34 -3.11
CA TYR A 86 -10.70 -5.86 -1.74
C TYR A 86 -9.63 -4.82 -1.42
N GLY A 87 -8.37 -5.08 -1.79
CA GLY A 87 -7.25 -4.14 -1.56
C GLY A 87 -7.48 -2.79 -2.22
N ARG A 88 -8.18 -2.73 -3.35
CA ARG A 88 -8.50 -1.47 -4.04
C ARG A 88 -9.40 -0.57 -3.20
N THR A 89 -10.15 -1.10 -2.25
CA THR A 89 -10.97 -0.31 -1.33
C THR A 89 -10.15 0.61 -0.43
N LEU A 90 -8.84 0.34 -0.28
CA LEU A 90 -7.91 1.21 0.43
C LEU A 90 -7.46 2.43 -0.39
N GLY A 91 -7.70 2.46 -1.69
CA GLY A 91 -7.30 3.58 -2.55
C GLY A 91 -7.75 4.94 -2.01
N PRO A 92 -9.05 5.14 -1.75
CA PRO A 92 -9.55 6.39 -1.18
C PRO A 92 -8.96 6.72 0.18
N VAL A 93 -8.65 5.72 1.00
CA VAL A 93 -8.03 5.93 2.32
C VAL A 93 -6.62 6.49 2.16
N PHE A 94 -5.80 5.88 1.33
CA PHE A 94 -4.45 6.37 1.06
C PHE A 94 -4.45 7.74 0.42
N GLU A 95 -5.40 8.01 -0.47
CA GLU A 95 -5.54 9.34 -1.08
C GLU A 95 -5.86 10.41 -0.05
N ALA A 96 -6.80 10.13 0.86
CA ALA A 96 -7.15 11.05 1.94
C ALA A 96 -5.95 11.31 2.87
N LEU A 97 -5.21 10.26 3.21
CA LEU A 97 -4.00 10.39 4.02
C LEU A 97 -2.91 11.20 3.29
N TRP A 98 -2.74 11.00 2.01
CA TRP A 98 -1.82 11.77 1.17
C TRP A 98 -2.17 13.26 1.21
N CYS A 99 -3.42 13.61 0.97
CA CYS A 99 -3.88 15.00 0.97
C CYS A 99 -3.70 15.65 2.34
N TRP A 100 -4.06 14.96 3.39
CA TRP A 100 -3.87 15.46 4.75
C TRP A 100 -2.39 15.65 5.08
N GLY A 101 -1.57 14.65 4.74
CA GLY A 101 -0.12 14.68 4.97
C GLY A 101 0.56 15.86 4.28
N ARG A 102 0.20 16.14 3.02
CA ARG A 102 0.71 17.31 2.28
C ARG A 102 0.44 18.61 3.01
N ARG A 103 -0.80 18.80 3.46
CA ARG A 103 -1.19 20.01 4.20
C ARG A 103 -0.43 20.13 5.52
N HIS A 104 -0.27 19.02 6.21
CA HIS A 104 0.44 18.99 7.49
C HIS A 104 1.92 19.36 7.33
N VAL A 105 2.59 18.82 6.32
CA VAL A 105 3.98 19.15 6.01
C VAL A 105 4.11 20.63 5.64
N ALA A 106 3.22 21.15 4.80
CA ALA A 106 3.21 22.56 4.44
C ALA A 106 2.99 23.47 5.65
N ARG A 107 2.08 23.08 6.56
CA ARG A 107 1.81 23.82 7.79
C ARG A 107 3.04 23.91 8.71
N ARG A 108 3.88 22.87 8.72
CA ARG A 108 5.11 22.86 9.51
C ARG A 108 6.26 23.63 8.87
N GLY A 109 6.05 24.23 7.69
CA GLY A 109 7.09 24.97 6.97
C GLY A 109 8.19 24.10 6.40
N ALA A 110 8.00 22.78 6.35
CA ALA A 110 8.95 21.87 5.73
C ALA A 110 8.86 22.00 4.21
N THR A 111 10.01 22.09 3.55
CA THR A 111 10.07 21.99 2.10
C THR A 111 9.81 20.53 1.72
N LEU A 112 8.71 20.29 1.03
CA LEU A 112 8.50 18.99 0.43
C LEU A 112 9.54 18.81 -0.66
N GLY A 113 10.39 17.80 -0.52
CA GLY A 113 11.20 17.32 -1.64
C GLY A 113 10.28 16.94 -2.80
N THR A 114 10.84 16.50 -3.90
CA THR A 114 10.06 16.11 -5.08
C THR A 114 8.92 15.19 -4.68
N ILE A 115 7.71 15.71 -4.70
CA ILE A 115 6.51 14.91 -4.42
C ILE A 115 6.20 14.14 -5.69
N VAL A 116 6.44 12.85 -5.65
CA VAL A 116 5.92 11.96 -6.69
C VAL A 116 4.42 11.84 -6.43
N THR A 117 3.63 12.46 -7.28
CA THR A 117 2.17 12.28 -7.25
C THR A 117 1.87 10.80 -7.45
N PRO A 118 1.16 10.17 -6.53
CA PRO A 118 0.82 8.77 -6.72
C PRO A 118 0.01 8.61 -8.01
N PRO A 119 0.27 7.57 -8.77
CA PRO A 119 -0.57 7.29 -9.93
C PRO A 119 -2.03 7.14 -9.47
N ARG A 120 -2.94 7.79 -10.16
CA ARG A 120 -4.37 7.66 -9.91
C ARG A 120 -4.74 6.19 -9.98
N THR A 121 -5.35 5.67 -8.94
CA THR A 121 -5.86 4.31 -8.98
C THR A 121 -7.01 4.19 -9.98
N ARG A 122 -7.19 3.01 -10.57
CA ARG A 122 -8.27 2.78 -11.55
C ARG A 122 -9.67 3.15 -11.00
N LEU A 123 -9.83 3.11 -9.68
CA LEU A 123 -11.09 3.49 -9.02
C LEU A 123 -11.39 4.99 -9.15
N GLN A 124 -10.37 5.83 -9.23
CA GLN A 124 -10.54 7.27 -9.42
C GLN A 124 -10.99 7.62 -10.83
N ARG A 125 -10.61 6.80 -11.82
CA ARG A 125 -11.04 7.02 -13.21
C ARG A 125 -12.51 6.71 -13.45
N SER A 126 -13.11 5.85 -12.62
CA SER A 126 -14.52 5.47 -12.76
C SER A 126 -15.48 6.51 -12.16
N THR A 127 -15.00 7.36 -11.28
CA THR A 127 -15.80 8.44 -10.67
C THR A 127 -15.74 9.76 -11.44
N GLU A 128 -14.73 9.94 -12.29
CA GLU A 128 -14.61 11.14 -13.13
C GLU A 128 -15.38 11.02 -14.46
N GLY A 129 -15.95 9.87 -14.76
CA GLY A 129 -16.70 9.58 -15.98
C GLY A 129 -18.22 9.56 -15.85
N VAL A 130 -18.74 10.09 -14.76
CA VAL A 130 -20.20 10.21 -14.54
C VAL A 130 -20.58 11.66 -14.43
#